data_d400320249cf0f1965f5290c17339444
#
_entry.id   d400320249cf0f1965f5290c17339444
#
_cell.length_a   1.000
_cell.length_b   1.000
_cell.length_c   1.000
_cell.angle_alpha   90.00
_cell.angle_beta   90.00
_cell.angle_gamma   90.00
#
_symmetry.space_group_name_H-M   'P 1'
#
loop_
_entity.id
_entity.type
_entity.pdbx_description
1 polymer ?
#
loop_
_entity_poly.entity_id
_entity_poly.type
_entity_poly.pdbx_seq_one_letter_code
_entity_poly.pdbx_strand_id
1 'polypeptide(L)'
;MIKHLHDTHFHLDLQKDKHGAIENITKNEIYTITMTNLPDLYQKEVSLYGQKYIRIALGFHPELVHEYPNKITLMWKYLAEARYIGEVGLDFTDKSHAKEQIAFFSELIARCKNDSNKIISIHSRGAENEILDIIGTNFKFTPILHWYSGTMGNLRKVCDRGYYFSVNSSMIRTKKFAQMMEYIPSDKILLETDSPFTSNKISHVESLKIVNEFLESHGIDCWENFLKLIGA
;
A
#
# COMPACT_ATOMS: atom_id res chain seq x y z
N MET A 1 23.27 -9.21 7.99
CA MET A 1 22.50 -9.25 6.72
C MET A 1 22.61 -7.86 6.07
N ILE A 2 22.76 -7.78 4.76
CA ILE A 2 22.76 -6.48 4.05
C ILE A 2 21.32 -5.94 4.13
N LYS A 3 21.17 -4.70 4.63
CA LYS A 3 19.89 -4.00 4.65
C LYS A 3 19.63 -3.35 3.29
N HIS A 4 18.46 -3.57 2.73
CA HIS A 4 18.01 -2.95 1.50
C HIS A 4 16.88 -1.95 1.80
N LEU A 5 16.73 -0.95 0.96
CA LEU A 5 15.52 -0.13 0.95
C LEU A 5 14.37 -0.94 0.34
N HIS A 6 13.17 -0.63 0.76
CA HIS A 6 11.95 -1.14 0.13
C HIS A 6 10.94 -0.01 -0.06
N ASP A 7 9.99 -0.20 -0.95
CA ASP A 7 8.86 0.67 -1.19
C ASP A 7 7.60 -0.18 -1.31
N THR A 8 6.72 -0.11 -0.35
CA THR A 8 5.51 -0.93 -0.33
C THR A 8 4.31 -0.30 -1.02
N HIS A 9 4.47 0.93 -1.55
CA HIS A 9 3.42 1.61 -2.30
C HIS A 9 4.00 2.62 -3.29
N PHE A 10 4.13 2.19 -4.55
CA PHE A 10 4.68 2.97 -5.65
C PHE A 10 3.80 2.82 -6.90
N HIS A 11 3.50 3.90 -7.60
CA HIS A 11 2.73 3.85 -8.84
C HIS A 11 3.62 3.89 -10.09
N LEU A 12 4.05 2.72 -10.56
CA LEU A 12 4.81 2.62 -11.81
C LEU A 12 3.96 2.99 -13.02
N ASP A 13 2.67 2.64 -12.98
CA ASP A 13 1.70 2.94 -14.04
C ASP A 13 1.54 4.45 -14.31
N LEU A 14 1.76 5.28 -13.31
CA LEU A 14 1.65 6.74 -13.37
C LEU A 14 2.98 7.47 -13.62
N GLN A 15 4.11 6.76 -13.65
CA GLN A 15 5.40 7.40 -13.92
C GLN A 15 5.50 7.87 -15.37
N LYS A 16 5.95 9.10 -15.58
CA LYS A 16 6.21 9.66 -16.92
C LYS A 16 7.33 8.93 -17.63
N ASP A 17 8.38 8.58 -16.89
CA ASP A 17 9.52 7.79 -17.36
C ASP A 17 9.56 6.45 -16.58
N LYS A 18 8.83 5.47 -17.08
CA LYS A 18 8.79 4.13 -16.47
C LYS A 18 10.13 3.41 -16.55
N HIS A 19 10.87 3.56 -17.66
CA HIS A 19 12.17 2.92 -17.83
C HIS A 19 13.19 3.47 -16.85
N GLY A 20 13.31 4.79 -16.72
CA GLY A 20 14.17 5.42 -15.75
C GLY A 20 13.81 5.05 -14.30
N ALA A 21 12.51 4.93 -13.98
CA ALA A 21 12.07 4.46 -12.66
C ALA A 21 12.52 3.01 -12.39
N ILE A 22 12.35 2.10 -13.36
CA ILE A 22 12.76 0.69 -13.26
C ILE A 22 14.28 0.56 -13.12
N GLU A 23 15.05 1.30 -13.94
CA GLU A 23 16.52 1.32 -13.83
C GLU A 23 16.96 1.82 -12.46
N ASN A 24 16.34 2.86 -11.94
CA ASN A 24 16.65 3.41 -10.63
C ASN A 24 16.37 2.42 -9.50
N ILE A 25 15.20 1.77 -9.52
CA ILE A 25 14.82 0.71 -8.57
C ILE A 25 15.84 -0.44 -8.62
N THR A 26 16.16 -0.93 -9.82
CA THR A 26 17.05 -2.08 -10.01
C THR A 26 18.49 -1.77 -9.61
N LYS A 27 19.01 -0.61 -10.01
CA LYS A 27 20.37 -0.17 -9.69
C LYS A 27 20.60 0.00 -8.19
N ASN A 28 19.59 0.46 -7.47
CA ASN A 28 19.66 0.67 -6.03
C ASN A 28 19.13 -0.52 -5.22
N GLU A 29 18.77 -1.62 -5.88
CA GLU A 29 18.26 -2.86 -5.25
C GLU A 29 17.08 -2.62 -4.31
N ILE A 30 16.14 -1.74 -4.70
CA ILE A 30 14.97 -1.38 -3.88
C ILE A 30 13.85 -2.41 -4.10
N TYR A 31 13.45 -3.11 -3.05
CA TYR A 31 12.31 -4.04 -3.13
C TYR A 31 10.99 -3.28 -3.18
N THR A 32 10.44 -3.14 -4.39
CA THR A 32 9.29 -2.28 -4.66
C THR A 32 8.04 -3.10 -4.97
N ILE A 33 6.93 -2.79 -4.29
CA ILE A 33 5.59 -3.27 -4.64
C ILE A 33 4.92 -2.12 -5.39
N THR A 34 4.66 -2.32 -6.69
CA THR A 34 4.01 -1.31 -7.51
C THR A 34 2.50 -1.54 -7.57
N MET A 35 1.74 -0.50 -7.30
CA MET A 35 0.29 -0.50 -7.38
C MET A 35 -0.18 -0.36 -8.82
N THR A 36 -1.31 -0.95 -9.15
CA THR A 36 -2.05 -0.64 -10.38
C THR A 36 -3.38 0.03 -10.02
N ASN A 37 -3.75 1.05 -10.77
CA ASN A 37 -5.01 1.76 -10.53
C ASN A 37 -6.22 1.07 -11.17
N LEU A 38 -5.99 0.22 -12.17
CA LEU A 38 -7.03 -0.54 -12.88
C LEU A 38 -6.60 -2.00 -13.10
N PRO A 39 -7.52 -2.97 -12.96
CA PRO A 39 -7.19 -4.41 -13.05
C PRO A 39 -6.63 -4.86 -14.40
N ASP A 40 -6.96 -4.19 -15.50
CA ASP A 40 -6.45 -4.51 -16.82
C ASP A 40 -4.96 -4.15 -17.02
N LEU A 41 -4.39 -3.32 -16.17
CA LEU A 41 -2.96 -3.01 -16.18
C LEU A 41 -2.13 -4.16 -15.60
N TYR A 42 -2.68 -4.91 -14.64
CA TYR A 42 -1.96 -5.91 -13.85
C TYR A 42 -1.17 -6.92 -14.70
N GLN A 43 -1.86 -7.68 -15.56
CA GLN A 43 -1.21 -8.74 -16.34
C GLN A 43 -0.15 -8.19 -17.31
N LYS A 44 -0.42 -7.03 -17.90
CA LYS A 44 0.53 -6.34 -18.77
C LYS A 44 1.79 -5.94 -18.02
N GLU A 45 1.63 -5.35 -16.85
CA GLU A 45 2.76 -4.89 -16.04
C GLU A 45 3.56 -6.04 -15.42
N VAL A 46 2.90 -7.12 -14.99
CA VAL A 46 3.58 -8.36 -14.58
C VAL A 46 4.49 -8.88 -15.68
N SER A 47 3.99 -8.96 -16.91
CA SER A 47 4.75 -9.48 -18.06
C SER A 47 5.91 -8.58 -18.47
N LEU A 48 5.75 -7.26 -18.37
CA LEU A 48 6.73 -6.29 -18.85
C LEU A 48 7.78 -5.92 -17.79
N TYR A 49 7.36 -5.82 -16.53
CA TYR A 49 8.14 -5.18 -15.47
C TYR A 49 8.35 -6.05 -14.22
N GLY A 50 7.63 -7.17 -14.09
CA GLY A 50 7.81 -8.10 -12.96
C GLY A 50 9.21 -8.69 -12.95
N GLN A 51 9.99 -8.43 -11.89
CA GLN A 51 11.37 -8.91 -11.73
C GLN A 51 11.79 -8.95 -10.25
N LYS A 52 13.06 -9.29 -9.99
CA LYS A 52 13.59 -9.49 -8.63
C LYS A 52 13.22 -8.36 -7.64
N TYR A 53 13.33 -7.11 -8.06
CA TYR A 53 13.11 -5.95 -7.21
C TYR A 53 11.73 -5.28 -7.41
N ILE A 54 10.93 -5.77 -8.38
CA ILE A 54 9.63 -5.19 -8.71
C ILE A 54 8.56 -6.26 -8.62
N ARG A 55 7.58 -6.04 -7.78
CA ARG A 55 6.37 -6.85 -7.62
C ARG A 55 5.16 -6.02 -7.99
N ILE A 56 4.31 -6.55 -8.85
CA ILE A 56 3.12 -5.86 -9.31
C ILE A 56 1.94 -6.26 -8.42
N ALA A 57 1.24 -5.30 -7.89
CA ALA A 57 0.00 -5.50 -7.15
C ALA A 57 -1.21 -5.35 -8.08
N LEU A 58 -2.20 -6.23 -7.90
CA LEU A 58 -3.48 -6.15 -8.58
C LEU A 58 -4.36 -5.12 -7.87
N GLY A 59 -4.63 -3.99 -8.52
CA GLY A 59 -5.38 -2.89 -7.94
C GLY A 59 -6.64 -2.52 -8.71
N PHE A 60 -7.50 -1.83 -7.99
CA PHE A 60 -8.63 -1.08 -8.52
C PHE A 60 -8.90 0.08 -7.57
N HIS A 61 -8.36 1.25 -7.92
CA HIS A 61 -8.44 2.43 -7.08
C HIS A 61 -9.91 2.79 -6.77
N PRO A 62 -10.27 3.10 -5.52
CA PRO A 62 -11.68 3.31 -5.14
C PRO A 62 -12.40 4.36 -5.97
N GLU A 63 -11.73 5.45 -6.32
CA GLU A 63 -12.33 6.50 -7.16
C GLU A 63 -12.69 6.03 -8.58
N LEU A 64 -12.04 4.97 -9.08
CA LEU A 64 -12.25 4.46 -10.45
C LEU A 64 -13.30 3.33 -10.54
N VAL A 65 -13.73 2.77 -9.41
CA VAL A 65 -14.66 1.63 -9.40
C VAL A 65 -15.98 1.95 -10.10
N HIS A 66 -16.55 3.14 -9.85
CA HIS A 66 -17.81 3.57 -10.46
C HIS A 66 -17.66 3.94 -11.93
N GLU A 67 -16.47 4.41 -12.35
CA GLU A 67 -16.21 4.80 -13.75
C GLU A 67 -16.00 3.58 -14.66
N TYR A 68 -15.42 2.49 -14.11
CA TYR A 68 -15.04 1.31 -14.90
C TYR A 68 -15.67 0.00 -14.37
N PRO A 69 -16.99 -0.07 -14.13
CA PRO A 69 -17.64 -1.25 -13.54
C PRO A 69 -17.44 -2.54 -14.34
N ASN A 70 -17.25 -2.42 -15.65
CA ASN A 70 -16.95 -3.55 -16.54
C ASN A 70 -15.58 -4.20 -16.26
N LYS A 71 -14.66 -3.52 -15.57
CA LYS A 71 -13.35 -4.06 -15.22
C LYS A 71 -13.35 -4.89 -13.92
N ILE A 72 -14.44 -4.90 -13.16
CA ILE A 72 -14.57 -5.71 -11.93
C ILE A 72 -14.34 -7.19 -12.23
N THR A 73 -14.79 -7.70 -13.37
CA THR A 73 -14.58 -9.09 -13.78
C THR A 73 -13.11 -9.45 -13.95
N LEU A 74 -12.27 -8.49 -14.38
CA LEU A 74 -10.82 -8.69 -14.49
C LEU A 74 -10.16 -8.76 -13.11
N MET A 75 -10.64 -7.97 -12.14
CA MET A 75 -10.18 -8.08 -10.76
C MET A 75 -10.37 -9.50 -10.24
N TRP A 76 -11.56 -10.06 -10.40
CA TRP A 76 -11.84 -11.43 -9.94
C TRP A 76 -11.08 -12.49 -10.73
N LYS A 77 -10.85 -12.29 -12.01
CA LYS A 77 -10.06 -13.19 -12.86
C LYS A 77 -8.63 -13.37 -12.37
N TYR A 78 -7.98 -12.26 -11.98
CA TYR A 78 -6.55 -12.28 -11.57
C TYR A 78 -6.34 -12.45 -10.07
N LEU A 79 -7.39 -12.33 -9.25
CA LEU A 79 -7.28 -12.33 -7.79
C LEU A 79 -6.63 -13.60 -7.23
N ALA A 80 -6.90 -14.77 -7.82
CA ALA A 80 -6.36 -16.03 -7.32
C ALA A 80 -4.82 -16.09 -7.42
N GLU A 81 -4.26 -15.56 -8.50
CA GLU A 81 -2.81 -15.59 -8.75
C GLU A 81 -2.04 -14.42 -8.10
N ALA A 82 -2.71 -13.27 -7.89
CA ALA A 82 -2.09 -12.09 -7.33
C ALA A 82 -1.82 -12.25 -5.84
N ARG A 83 -0.55 -12.23 -5.43
CA ARG A 83 -0.17 -12.18 -4.01
C ARG A 83 -0.35 -10.78 -3.43
N TYR A 84 0.06 -9.76 -4.17
CA TYR A 84 -0.02 -8.36 -3.77
C TYR A 84 -1.27 -7.75 -4.38
N ILE A 85 -2.08 -7.12 -3.54
CA ILE A 85 -3.32 -6.46 -3.92
C ILE A 85 -3.20 -4.98 -3.57
N GLY A 86 -3.46 -4.10 -4.53
CA GLY A 86 -3.36 -2.65 -4.32
C GLY A 86 -3.13 -1.87 -5.62
N GLU A 87 -3.60 -0.65 -5.66
CA GLU A 87 -4.28 0.06 -4.59
C GLU A 87 -5.77 -0.27 -4.61
N VAL A 88 -6.35 -0.55 -3.45
CA VAL A 88 -7.77 -0.83 -3.26
C VAL A 88 -8.24 -0.20 -1.95
N GLY A 89 -9.53 -0.05 -1.76
CA GLY A 89 -10.04 0.50 -0.50
C GLY A 89 -11.23 1.43 -0.69
N LEU A 90 -11.28 2.50 0.12
CA LEU A 90 -12.35 3.49 0.10
C LEU A 90 -11.78 4.91 0.16
N ASP A 91 -12.30 5.81 -0.67
CA ASP A 91 -12.07 7.25 -0.59
C ASP A 91 -13.40 7.99 -0.41
N PHE A 92 -13.56 8.64 0.73
CA PHE A 92 -14.76 9.40 1.07
C PHE A 92 -14.52 10.91 1.05
N THR A 93 -13.55 11.35 0.26
CA THR A 93 -13.41 12.78 -0.07
C THR A 93 -14.65 13.26 -0.80
N ASP A 94 -15.15 12.45 -1.75
CA ASP A 94 -16.47 12.57 -2.33
C ASP A 94 -17.26 11.28 -2.06
N LYS A 95 -18.42 11.40 -1.40
CA LYS A 95 -19.27 10.26 -1.04
C LYS A 95 -20.32 9.90 -2.08
N SER A 96 -20.35 10.58 -3.22
CA SER A 96 -21.37 10.35 -4.28
C SER A 96 -21.37 8.90 -4.77
N HIS A 97 -20.20 8.24 -4.77
CA HIS A 97 -20.00 6.85 -5.21
C HIS A 97 -19.58 5.90 -4.08
N ALA A 98 -19.87 6.27 -2.82
CA ALA A 98 -19.50 5.45 -1.66
C ALA A 98 -20.10 4.04 -1.69
N LYS A 99 -21.32 3.87 -2.24
CA LYS A 99 -22.01 2.57 -2.33
C LYS A 99 -21.26 1.60 -3.23
N GLU A 100 -20.82 2.06 -4.38
CA GLU A 100 -20.07 1.26 -5.35
C GLU A 100 -18.71 0.85 -4.79
N GLN A 101 -18.01 1.78 -4.15
CA GLN A 101 -16.75 1.52 -3.46
C GLN A 101 -16.92 0.49 -2.35
N ILE A 102 -17.91 0.65 -1.47
CA ILE A 102 -18.20 -0.27 -0.37
C ILE A 102 -18.55 -1.66 -0.90
N ALA A 103 -19.41 -1.75 -1.92
CA ALA A 103 -19.81 -3.04 -2.51
C ALA A 103 -18.60 -3.79 -3.07
N PHE A 104 -17.76 -3.11 -3.86
CA PHE A 104 -16.55 -3.69 -4.43
C PHE A 104 -15.57 -4.13 -3.35
N PHE A 105 -15.25 -3.24 -2.40
CA PHE A 105 -14.27 -3.53 -1.35
C PHE A 105 -14.74 -4.65 -0.43
N SER A 106 -16.03 -4.69 -0.07
CA SER A 106 -16.62 -5.77 0.73
C SER A 106 -16.48 -7.13 0.05
N GLU A 107 -16.77 -7.20 -1.25
CA GLU A 107 -16.62 -8.43 -2.05
C GLU A 107 -15.14 -8.86 -2.13
N LEU A 108 -14.22 -7.91 -2.35
CA LEU A 108 -12.79 -8.19 -2.37
C LEU A 108 -12.33 -8.80 -1.04
N ILE A 109 -12.69 -8.17 0.08
CA ILE A 109 -12.31 -8.65 1.41
C ILE A 109 -12.92 -10.03 1.68
N ALA A 110 -14.18 -10.26 1.32
CA ALA A 110 -14.81 -11.57 1.47
C ALA A 110 -14.05 -12.68 0.73
N ARG A 111 -13.57 -12.39 -0.49
CA ARG A 111 -12.77 -13.33 -1.29
C ARG A 111 -11.36 -13.56 -0.75
N CYS A 112 -10.73 -12.54 -0.15
CA CYS A 112 -9.37 -12.62 0.39
C CYS A 112 -9.32 -13.11 1.84
N LYS A 113 -10.42 -13.11 2.57
CA LYS A 113 -10.50 -13.25 4.03
C LYS A 113 -9.70 -14.40 4.61
N ASN A 114 -9.67 -15.54 3.93
CA ASN A 114 -9.03 -16.77 4.39
C ASN A 114 -7.67 -17.05 3.73
N ASP A 115 -7.15 -16.15 2.92
CA ASP A 115 -5.90 -16.35 2.20
C ASP A 115 -4.75 -15.61 2.91
N SER A 116 -3.93 -16.36 3.64
CA SER A 116 -2.76 -15.84 4.36
C SER A 116 -1.61 -15.42 3.46
N ASN A 117 -1.66 -15.74 2.16
CA ASN A 117 -0.63 -15.32 1.20
C ASN A 117 -0.88 -13.91 0.64
N LYS A 118 -2.08 -13.35 0.84
CA LYS A 118 -2.41 -12.02 0.33
C LYS A 118 -1.83 -10.91 1.21
N ILE A 119 -1.24 -9.91 0.58
CA ILE A 119 -0.81 -8.65 1.18
C ILE A 119 -1.60 -7.55 0.48
N ILE A 120 -2.37 -6.77 1.23
CA ILE A 120 -3.33 -5.81 0.67
C ILE A 120 -2.96 -4.40 1.10
N SER A 121 -2.57 -3.55 0.15
CA SER A 121 -2.35 -2.12 0.35
C SER A 121 -3.65 -1.35 0.20
N ILE A 122 -4.08 -0.71 1.27
CA ILE A 122 -5.43 -0.18 1.46
C ILE A 122 -5.41 1.34 1.52
N HIS A 123 -6.11 1.96 0.57
CA HIS A 123 -6.50 3.36 0.60
C HIS A 123 -7.66 3.56 1.58
N SER A 124 -7.56 4.55 2.50
CA SER A 124 -8.52 4.68 3.60
C SER A 124 -9.01 6.10 3.85
N ARG A 125 -8.85 6.99 2.89
CA ARG A 125 -9.05 8.42 3.08
C ARG A 125 -10.49 8.79 3.46
N GLY A 126 -10.68 9.23 4.73
CA GLY A 126 -11.99 9.60 5.29
C GLY A 126 -12.97 8.44 5.48
N ALA A 127 -12.50 7.18 5.35
CA ALA A 127 -13.32 5.97 5.36
C ALA A 127 -12.78 4.89 6.33
N GLU A 128 -11.94 5.26 7.28
CA GLU A 128 -11.24 4.31 8.14
C GLU A 128 -12.18 3.45 8.99
N ASN A 129 -13.32 3.99 9.45
CA ASN A 129 -14.30 3.22 10.18
C ASN A 129 -14.93 2.14 9.30
N GLU A 130 -15.37 2.49 8.12
CA GLU A 130 -15.99 1.58 7.15
C GLU A 130 -15.01 0.48 6.74
N ILE A 131 -13.74 0.81 6.52
CA ILE A 131 -12.69 -0.18 6.25
C ILE A 131 -12.54 -1.16 7.41
N LEU A 132 -12.48 -0.66 8.65
CA LEU A 132 -12.39 -1.49 9.84
C LEU A 132 -13.61 -2.40 10.01
N ASP A 133 -14.80 -1.91 9.71
CA ASP A 133 -16.04 -2.66 9.81
C ASP A 133 -16.14 -3.74 8.72
N ILE A 134 -15.76 -3.44 7.49
CA ILE A 134 -15.74 -4.40 6.38
C ILE A 134 -14.73 -5.53 6.61
N ILE A 135 -13.51 -5.21 7.02
CA ILE A 135 -12.47 -6.21 7.26
C ILE A 135 -12.78 -7.04 8.50
N GLY A 136 -13.33 -6.42 9.54
CA GLY A 136 -13.63 -7.08 10.80
C GLY A 136 -12.37 -7.49 11.56
N THR A 137 -12.49 -8.56 12.35
CA THR A 137 -11.39 -9.07 13.21
C THR A 137 -10.94 -10.48 12.84
N ASN A 138 -11.65 -11.17 11.95
CA ASN A 138 -11.34 -12.55 11.55
C ASN A 138 -10.91 -12.58 10.08
N PHE A 139 -9.63 -12.37 9.82
CA PHE A 139 -9.00 -12.42 8.51
C PHE A 139 -7.61 -13.05 8.61
N LYS A 140 -7.08 -13.57 7.48
CA LYS A 140 -5.76 -14.19 7.42
C LYS A 140 -4.77 -13.43 6.52
N PHE A 141 -5.27 -12.58 5.61
CA PHE A 141 -4.41 -11.74 4.78
C PHE A 141 -3.68 -10.67 5.61
N THR A 142 -2.64 -10.06 5.06
CA THR A 142 -1.90 -8.98 5.73
C THR A 142 -2.33 -7.62 5.17
N PRO A 143 -3.05 -6.79 5.96
CA PRO A 143 -3.42 -5.44 5.55
C PRO A 143 -2.31 -4.44 5.82
N ILE A 144 -2.10 -3.53 4.87
CA ILE A 144 -1.25 -2.34 4.99
C ILE A 144 -2.14 -1.13 4.78
N LEU A 145 -2.26 -0.25 5.77
CA LEU A 145 -2.82 1.08 5.54
C LEU A 145 -1.73 1.99 5.00
N HIS A 146 -1.83 2.33 3.70
CA HIS A 146 -0.90 3.25 3.12
C HIS A 146 -1.29 4.69 3.46
N TRP A 147 -0.28 5.55 3.62
CA TRP A 147 -0.44 6.99 3.91
C TRP A 147 -1.58 7.31 4.89
N TYR A 148 -1.61 6.61 6.01
CA TYR A 148 -2.72 6.73 6.96
C TYR A 148 -2.92 8.18 7.43
N SER A 149 -4.12 8.69 7.23
CA SER A 149 -4.52 10.05 7.60
C SER A 149 -5.71 10.12 8.57
N GLY A 150 -6.16 8.98 9.09
CA GLY A 150 -7.32 8.86 9.97
C GLY A 150 -7.14 9.42 11.37
N THR A 151 -8.16 9.27 12.22
CA THR A 151 -8.14 9.77 13.60
C THR A 151 -7.27 8.90 14.51
N MET A 152 -6.81 9.46 15.65
CA MET A 152 -6.08 8.70 16.67
C MET A 152 -6.93 7.59 17.30
N GLY A 153 -8.27 7.77 17.38
CA GLY A 153 -9.18 6.73 17.87
C GLY A 153 -9.23 5.52 16.93
N ASN A 154 -9.25 5.75 15.63
CA ASN A 154 -9.19 4.69 14.62
C ASN A 154 -7.79 4.06 14.55
N LEU A 155 -6.72 4.84 14.71
CA LEU A 155 -5.36 4.33 14.75
C LEU A 155 -5.19 3.24 15.80
N ARG A 156 -5.69 3.44 17.02
CA ARG A 156 -5.63 2.44 18.09
C ARG A 156 -6.31 1.13 17.69
N LYS A 157 -7.52 1.20 17.11
CA LYS A 157 -8.24 0.02 16.63
C LYS A 157 -7.46 -0.72 15.54
N VAL A 158 -6.79 0.01 14.66
CA VAL A 158 -5.96 -0.55 13.58
C VAL A 158 -4.73 -1.25 14.17
N CYS A 159 -4.03 -0.63 15.13
CA CYS A 159 -2.91 -1.22 15.84
C CYS A 159 -3.30 -2.51 16.58
N ASP A 160 -4.44 -2.49 17.30
CA ASP A 160 -4.96 -3.66 18.03
C ASP A 160 -5.28 -4.85 17.11
N ARG A 161 -5.57 -4.59 15.83
CA ARG A 161 -5.80 -5.62 14.80
C ARG A 161 -4.53 -6.07 14.07
N GLY A 162 -3.37 -5.51 14.41
CA GLY A 162 -2.07 -5.90 13.88
C GLY A 162 -1.79 -5.49 12.44
N TYR A 163 -2.44 -4.44 11.93
CA TYR A 163 -2.20 -3.92 10.59
C TYR A 163 -0.80 -3.30 10.48
N TYR A 164 -0.25 -3.32 9.26
CA TYR A 164 0.93 -2.55 8.93
C TYR A 164 0.56 -1.13 8.48
N PHE A 165 1.53 -0.23 8.61
CA PHE A 165 1.44 1.15 8.12
C PHE A 165 2.62 1.43 7.22
N SER A 166 2.40 1.91 6.03
CA SER A 166 3.47 2.42 5.19
C SER A 166 3.56 3.94 5.32
N VAL A 167 4.80 4.42 5.38
CA VAL A 167 5.15 5.79 5.77
C VAL A 167 5.98 6.45 4.69
N ASN A 168 5.57 7.65 4.28
CA ASN A 168 6.24 8.46 3.28
C ASN A 168 6.84 9.76 3.84
N SER A 169 7.62 10.45 3.00
CA SER A 169 8.33 11.67 3.39
C SER A 169 7.42 12.86 3.74
N SER A 170 6.16 12.84 3.32
CA SER A 170 5.18 13.86 3.70
C SER A 170 4.66 13.64 5.12
N MET A 171 4.49 12.38 5.54
CA MET A 171 4.00 12.02 6.88
C MET A 171 4.97 12.42 7.97
N ILE A 172 6.25 12.07 7.86
CA ILE A 172 7.26 12.26 8.92
C ILE A 172 7.46 13.74 9.33
N ARG A 173 7.01 14.67 8.50
CA ARG A 173 7.09 16.12 8.76
C ARG A 173 5.91 16.66 9.54
N THR A 174 4.92 15.84 9.87
CA THR A 174 3.68 16.29 10.51
C THR A 174 3.68 16.02 12.01
N LYS A 175 3.10 16.94 12.79
CA LYS A 175 2.87 16.73 14.23
C LYS A 175 1.98 15.50 14.50
N LYS A 176 1.06 15.21 13.57
CA LYS A 176 0.17 14.05 13.66
C LYS A 176 0.97 12.77 13.61
N PHE A 177 1.94 12.65 12.70
CA PHE A 177 2.76 11.45 12.61
C PHE A 177 3.60 11.22 13.86
N ALA A 178 4.16 12.30 14.45
CA ALA A 178 4.87 12.20 15.74
C ALA A 178 3.98 11.61 16.85
N GLN A 179 2.70 12.01 16.89
CA GLN A 179 1.74 11.41 17.83
C GLN A 179 1.39 9.95 17.47
N MET A 180 1.27 9.62 16.18
CA MET A 180 0.99 8.26 15.74
C MET A 180 2.11 7.28 16.13
N MET A 181 3.37 7.71 16.07
CA MET A 181 4.54 6.92 16.46
C MET A 181 4.52 6.42 17.90
N GLU A 182 3.78 7.10 18.81
CA GLU A 182 3.61 6.66 20.20
C GLU A 182 2.72 5.40 20.33
N TYR A 183 1.93 5.09 19.28
CA TYR A 183 0.93 4.01 19.30
C TYR A 183 1.20 2.89 18.30
N ILE A 184 1.83 3.21 17.16
CA ILE A 184 2.11 2.19 16.14
C ILE A 184 3.23 1.28 16.64
N PRO A 185 3.02 -0.05 16.70
CA PRO A 185 4.09 -0.99 17.04
C PRO A 185 5.27 -0.84 16.06
N SER A 186 6.49 -0.79 16.59
CA SER A 186 7.70 -0.57 15.79
C SER A 186 7.92 -1.63 14.70
N ASP A 187 7.39 -2.84 14.89
CA ASP A 187 7.46 -3.95 13.93
C ASP A 187 6.33 -3.92 12.87
N LYS A 188 5.51 -2.86 12.85
CA LYS A 188 4.40 -2.67 11.91
C LYS A 188 4.57 -1.48 10.97
N ILE A 189 5.75 -0.87 10.93
CA ILE A 189 6.05 0.29 10.10
C ILE A 189 6.88 -0.13 8.89
N LEU A 190 6.47 0.30 7.71
CA LEU A 190 7.08 0.04 6.41
C LEU A 190 7.41 1.37 5.71
N LEU A 191 8.29 1.31 4.71
CA LEU A 191 8.58 2.46 3.85
C LEU A 191 7.63 2.48 2.64
N GLU A 192 7.25 3.68 2.23
CA GLU A 192 6.61 3.93 0.94
C GLU A 192 7.05 5.27 0.37
N THR A 193 6.86 5.46 -0.93
CA THR A 193 6.96 6.78 -1.54
C THR A 193 5.62 7.35 -1.96
N ASP A 194 4.69 6.51 -2.36
CA ASP A 194 3.46 6.91 -3.03
C ASP A 194 3.73 7.86 -4.22
N SER A 195 4.84 7.60 -4.92
CA SER A 195 5.22 8.42 -6.08
C SER A 195 4.28 8.10 -7.24
N PRO A 196 3.77 9.12 -7.96
CA PRO A 196 4.23 10.51 -8.00
C PRO A 196 3.48 11.50 -7.08
N PHE A 197 2.65 11.04 -6.15
CA PHE A 197 1.76 11.91 -5.35
C PHE A 197 2.49 12.65 -4.21
N THR A 198 3.64 12.16 -3.77
CA THR A 198 4.50 12.90 -2.84
C THR A 198 5.38 13.92 -3.56
N SER A 199 6.19 14.67 -2.84
CA SER A 199 6.97 15.78 -3.39
C SER A 199 7.85 15.40 -4.58
N ASN A 200 7.61 16.01 -5.75
CA ASN A 200 8.44 15.88 -6.96
C ASN A 200 9.82 16.60 -6.86
N LYS A 201 10.18 17.15 -5.69
CA LYS A 201 11.43 17.89 -5.49
C LYS A 201 12.63 17.01 -5.12
N ILE A 202 12.38 15.77 -4.73
CA ILE A 202 13.40 14.79 -4.34
C ILE A 202 13.19 13.51 -5.13
N SER A 203 14.27 12.79 -5.39
CA SER A 203 14.18 11.51 -6.11
C SER A 203 13.50 10.43 -5.29
N HIS A 204 13.02 9.38 -5.95
CA HIS A 204 12.45 8.19 -5.33
C HIS A 204 13.37 7.61 -4.23
N VAL A 205 14.65 7.38 -4.57
CA VAL A 205 15.64 6.84 -3.62
C VAL A 205 15.87 7.77 -2.44
N GLU A 206 15.98 9.06 -2.70
CA GLU A 206 16.21 10.07 -1.66
C GLU A 206 15.03 10.15 -0.69
N SER A 207 13.81 10.07 -1.22
CA SER A 207 12.59 10.03 -0.39
C SER A 207 12.61 8.85 0.58
N LEU A 208 12.93 7.65 0.09
CA LEU A 208 13.04 6.45 0.93
C LEU A 208 14.15 6.55 1.96
N LYS A 209 15.33 7.08 1.58
CA LYS A 209 16.44 7.28 2.53
C LYS A 209 16.06 8.20 3.68
N ILE A 210 15.46 9.35 3.39
CA ILE A 210 15.02 10.31 4.40
C ILE A 210 14.05 9.65 5.39
N VAL A 211 13.08 8.88 4.90
CA VAL A 211 12.10 8.19 5.77
C VAL A 211 12.80 7.09 6.56
N ASN A 212 13.66 6.29 5.93
CA ASN A 212 14.37 5.21 6.61
C ASN A 212 15.29 5.73 7.73
N GLU A 213 16.10 6.75 7.45
CA GLU A 213 16.97 7.39 8.42
C GLU A 213 16.19 7.98 9.61
N PHE A 214 15.05 8.62 9.31
CA PHE A 214 14.16 9.12 10.36
C PHE A 214 13.64 7.96 11.23
N LEU A 215 13.15 6.88 10.67
CA LEU A 215 12.60 5.75 11.41
C LEU A 215 13.71 4.98 12.18
N GLU A 216 14.88 4.78 11.59
CA GLU A 216 16.02 4.18 12.27
C GLU A 216 16.47 5.02 13.49
N SER A 217 16.43 6.36 13.41
CA SER A 217 16.72 7.23 14.54
C SER A 217 15.75 7.07 15.71
N HIS A 218 14.57 6.48 15.45
CA HIS A 218 13.56 6.11 16.46
C HIS A 218 13.61 4.61 16.82
N GLY A 219 14.65 3.89 16.42
CA GLY A 219 14.85 2.47 16.75
C GLY A 219 13.98 1.51 15.93
N ILE A 220 13.49 1.92 14.76
CA ILE A 220 12.64 1.10 13.89
C ILE A 220 13.49 0.53 12.74
N ASP A 221 13.55 -0.79 12.64
CA ASP A 221 14.17 -1.51 11.52
C ASP A 221 13.11 -1.86 10.47
N CYS A 222 12.92 -0.94 9.50
CA CYS A 222 11.95 -1.14 8.43
C CYS A 222 12.29 -2.32 7.51
N TRP A 223 13.59 -2.64 7.34
CA TRP A 223 13.99 -3.79 6.55
C TRP A 223 13.57 -5.11 7.20
N GLU A 224 13.79 -5.27 8.50
CA GLU A 224 13.32 -6.43 9.25
C GLU A 224 11.79 -6.56 9.20
N ASN A 225 11.07 -5.44 9.29
CA ASN A 225 9.61 -5.43 9.17
C ASN A 225 9.15 -5.87 7.77
N PHE A 226 9.86 -5.44 6.74
CA PHE A 226 9.55 -5.85 5.36
C PHE A 226 9.83 -7.34 5.14
N LEU A 227 10.92 -7.89 5.67
CA LEU A 227 11.19 -9.32 5.62
C LEU A 227 10.07 -10.13 6.30
N LYS A 228 9.61 -9.71 7.48
CA LYS A 228 8.45 -10.33 8.15
C LYS A 228 7.19 -10.25 7.31
N LEU A 229 6.93 -9.11 6.68
CA LEU A 229 5.77 -8.92 5.80
C LEU A 229 5.75 -9.93 4.65
N ILE A 230 6.90 -10.14 4.00
CA ILE A 230 6.98 -11.04 2.83
C ILE A 230 7.25 -12.50 3.19
N GLY A 231 7.46 -12.81 4.48
CA GLY A 231 7.73 -14.17 4.97
C GLY A 231 9.11 -14.67 4.58
N ALA A 232 10.14 -13.82 4.60
CA ALA A 232 11.52 -14.10 4.24
C ALA A 232 12.44 -14.19 5.47
#